data_5178f52a83955e6f3e11dd658e7dd9e7
#
_entry.id   5178f52a83955e6f3e11dd658e7dd9e7
#
_cell.length_a   1.000
_cell.length_b   1.000
_cell.length_c   1.000
_cell.angle_alpha   90.00
_cell.angle_beta   90.00
_cell.angle_gamma   90.00
#
_symmetry.space_group_name_H-M   'P 1'
#
loop_
_entity.id
_entity.type
_entity.pdbx_description
1 polymer ?
#
loop_
_entity_poly.entity_id
_entity_poly.type
_entity_poly.pdbx_seq_one_letter_code
_entity_poly.pdbx_strand_id
1 'polypeptide(L)'
;VSSLGKQVLDSLNENLEIAEKEMIPICQDTGMAVIFLEIGQDVHITGGFLEDAVNEGVRRGYIDGYLRKSVVRDPLDRVNTKDNTPAIIHYSIVPGDQIKITLTPKGFGSENMSRIMMLKPADGIEGVKKAIIETVDAAGPNACPPVVVGVGIGGDFEKCAIMAKHALTRPAGQHSEIGYVKQM
;
A
#
# COMPACT_ATOMS: atom_id res chain seq x y z
N VAL A 1 26.83 -10.92 -7.11
CA VAL A 1 26.14 -11.14 -5.82
C VAL A 1 27.09 -11.90 -4.90
N SER A 2 27.28 -11.45 -3.65
CA SER A 2 28.10 -12.17 -2.67
C SER A 2 27.46 -13.52 -2.28
N SER A 3 28.24 -14.44 -1.73
CA SER A 3 27.70 -15.72 -1.22
C SER A 3 26.58 -15.51 -0.19
N LEU A 4 26.77 -14.54 0.71
CA LEU A 4 25.77 -14.13 1.69
C LEU A 4 24.49 -13.58 1.00
N GLY A 5 24.66 -12.72 -0.01
CA GLY A 5 23.52 -12.19 -0.77
C GLY A 5 22.74 -13.28 -1.49
N LYS A 6 23.41 -14.32 -1.99
CA LYS A 6 22.74 -15.47 -2.57
C LYS A 6 21.93 -16.25 -1.54
N GLN A 7 22.50 -16.53 -0.37
CA GLN A 7 21.78 -17.20 0.72
C GLN A 7 20.53 -16.44 1.17
N VAL A 8 20.60 -15.09 1.23
CA VAL A 8 19.44 -14.26 1.56
C VAL A 8 18.35 -14.40 0.49
N LEU A 9 18.71 -14.34 -0.80
CA LEU A 9 17.75 -14.53 -1.88
C LEU A 9 17.11 -15.93 -1.88
N ASP A 10 17.90 -16.96 -1.62
CA ASP A 10 17.41 -18.33 -1.51
C ASP A 10 16.39 -18.45 -0.35
N SER A 11 16.70 -17.85 0.81
CA SER A 11 15.78 -17.81 1.96
C SER A 11 14.48 -17.02 1.67
N LEU A 12 14.56 -15.92 0.90
CA LEU A 12 13.38 -15.17 0.49
C LEU A 12 12.48 -16.00 -0.44
N ASN A 13 13.06 -16.71 -1.40
CA ASN A 13 12.31 -17.58 -2.29
C ASN A 13 11.63 -18.73 -1.51
N GLU A 14 12.36 -19.40 -0.63
CA GLU A 14 11.81 -20.44 0.24
C GLU A 14 10.63 -19.91 1.08
N ASN A 15 10.77 -18.69 1.65
CA ASN A 15 9.70 -18.07 2.41
C ASN A 15 8.45 -17.82 1.56
N LEU A 16 8.60 -17.39 0.30
CA LEU A 16 7.48 -17.19 -0.60
C LEU A 16 6.75 -18.51 -0.90
N GLU A 17 7.50 -19.59 -1.15
CA GLU A 17 6.93 -20.92 -1.39
C GLU A 17 6.17 -21.46 -0.17
N ILE A 18 6.72 -21.27 1.04
CA ILE A 18 6.06 -21.66 2.29
C ILE A 18 4.79 -20.84 2.49
N ALA A 19 4.85 -19.52 2.29
CA ALA A 19 3.70 -18.64 2.48
C ALA A 19 2.53 -19.01 1.55
N GLU A 20 2.83 -19.33 0.28
CA GLU A 20 1.83 -19.79 -0.69
C GLU A 20 1.25 -21.15 -0.29
N LYS A 21 2.11 -22.12 0.01
CA LYS A 21 1.69 -23.50 0.32
C LYS A 21 0.85 -23.58 1.59
N GLU A 22 1.27 -22.88 2.65
CA GLU A 22 0.62 -22.91 3.95
C GLU A 22 -0.48 -21.85 4.10
N MET A 23 -0.70 -21.01 3.07
CA MET A 23 -1.69 -19.92 3.08
C MET A 23 -1.52 -18.98 4.29
N ILE A 24 -0.28 -18.59 4.57
CA ILE A 24 0.08 -17.69 5.66
C ILE A 24 0.73 -16.39 5.13
N PRO A 25 0.74 -15.31 5.92
CA PRO A 25 1.41 -14.08 5.53
C PRO A 25 2.92 -14.28 5.27
N ILE A 26 3.47 -13.54 4.30
CA ILE A 26 4.88 -13.59 3.93
C ILE A 26 5.80 -13.18 5.10
N CYS A 27 5.33 -12.27 5.97
CA CYS A 27 6.07 -11.87 7.17
C CYS A 27 5.12 -11.49 8.30
N GLN A 28 5.69 -11.22 9.49
CA GLN A 28 4.93 -10.83 10.69
C GLN A 28 4.28 -9.44 10.60
N ASP A 29 4.73 -8.56 9.70
CA ASP A 29 4.13 -7.24 9.52
C ASP A 29 3.00 -7.31 8.49
N THR A 30 1.77 -7.47 8.97
CA THR A 30 0.57 -7.43 8.15
C THR A 30 -0.03 -6.02 8.05
N GLY A 31 0.64 -5.04 8.62
CA GLY A 31 0.40 -3.61 8.44
C GLY A 31 -0.95 -3.09 8.89
N MET A 32 -1.37 -1.99 8.27
CA MET A 32 -2.72 -1.43 8.38
C MET A 32 -3.52 -1.70 7.10
N ALA A 33 -4.83 -1.76 7.21
CA ALA A 33 -5.71 -1.83 6.05
C ALA A 33 -5.79 -0.45 5.38
N VAL A 34 -5.43 -0.39 4.10
CA VAL A 34 -5.72 0.76 3.23
C VAL A 34 -6.76 0.32 2.22
N ILE A 35 -7.84 1.05 2.13
CA ILE A 35 -9.03 0.67 1.35
C ILE A 35 -9.38 1.79 0.39
N PHE A 36 -9.54 1.45 -0.88
CA PHE A 36 -10.10 2.31 -1.89
C PHE A 36 -11.51 1.83 -2.21
N LEU A 37 -12.49 2.70 -1.97
CA LEU A 37 -13.90 2.48 -2.27
C LEU A 37 -14.32 3.32 -3.47
N GLU A 38 -14.60 2.66 -4.59
CA GLU A 38 -15.24 3.25 -5.76
C GLU A 38 -16.74 2.99 -5.65
N ILE A 39 -17.50 4.03 -5.34
CA ILE A 39 -18.96 3.93 -5.08
C ILE A 39 -19.70 4.46 -6.30
N GLY A 40 -20.55 3.63 -6.88
CA GLY A 40 -21.41 4.04 -7.99
C GLY A 40 -22.34 5.18 -7.60
N GLN A 41 -22.52 6.14 -8.52
CA GLN A 41 -23.38 7.32 -8.33
C GLN A 41 -24.81 6.95 -7.91
N ASP A 42 -25.32 5.80 -8.38
CA ASP A 42 -26.67 5.34 -8.14
C ASP A 42 -26.78 4.36 -6.95
N VAL A 43 -25.68 4.16 -6.20
CA VAL A 43 -25.72 3.32 -5.00
C VAL A 43 -26.39 4.04 -3.85
N HIS A 44 -27.33 3.34 -3.22
CA HIS A 44 -27.93 3.78 -1.97
C HIS A 44 -27.55 2.84 -0.83
N ILE A 45 -26.81 3.37 0.15
CA ILE A 45 -26.33 2.61 1.30
C ILE A 45 -27.38 2.68 2.41
N THR A 46 -27.81 1.53 2.89
CA THR A 46 -28.81 1.38 3.96
C THR A 46 -28.27 0.48 5.08
N GLY A 47 -28.89 0.55 6.25
CA GLY A 47 -28.62 -0.38 7.35
C GLY A 47 -27.50 0.06 8.30
N GLY A 48 -26.91 1.24 8.08
CA GLY A 48 -25.90 1.78 9.00
C GLY A 48 -24.88 2.69 8.33
N PHE A 49 -23.92 3.13 9.12
CA PHE A 49 -22.84 3.98 8.62
C PHE A 49 -21.78 3.14 7.90
N LEU A 50 -21.44 3.52 6.67
CA LEU A 50 -20.56 2.76 5.79
C LEU A 50 -19.17 2.53 6.42
N GLU A 51 -18.60 3.56 7.02
CA GLU A 51 -17.27 3.48 7.61
C GLU A 51 -17.21 2.50 8.78
N ASP A 52 -18.28 2.43 9.60
CA ASP A 52 -18.40 1.44 10.68
C ASP A 52 -18.44 0.02 10.11
N ALA A 53 -19.17 -0.19 9.03
CA ALA A 53 -19.26 -1.50 8.37
C ALA A 53 -17.89 -1.92 7.79
N VAL A 54 -17.15 -0.99 7.18
CA VAL A 54 -15.80 -1.24 6.67
C VAL A 54 -14.84 -1.59 7.81
N ASN A 55 -14.82 -0.81 8.88
CA ASN A 55 -13.98 -1.06 10.04
C ASN A 55 -14.34 -2.39 10.74
N GLU A 56 -15.63 -2.75 10.80
CA GLU A 56 -16.06 -4.05 11.30
C GLU A 56 -15.49 -5.20 10.44
N GLY A 57 -15.50 -5.05 9.12
CA GLY A 57 -14.89 -6.01 8.21
C GLY A 57 -13.39 -6.15 8.44
N VAL A 58 -12.67 -5.04 8.62
CA VAL A 58 -11.24 -5.02 8.93
C VAL A 58 -10.97 -5.71 10.27
N ARG A 59 -11.72 -5.37 11.31
CA ARG A 59 -11.58 -5.99 12.63
C ARG A 59 -11.73 -7.51 12.57
N ARG A 60 -12.78 -8.00 11.92
CA ARG A 60 -12.99 -9.44 11.73
C ARG A 60 -11.86 -10.07 10.94
N GLY A 61 -11.48 -9.50 9.81
CA GLY A 61 -10.40 -10.03 8.97
C GLY A 61 -9.08 -10.18 9.71
N TYR A 62 -8.69 -9.19 10.53
CA TYR A 62 -7.46 -9.26 11.31
C TYR A 62 -7.55 -10.18 12.52
N ILE A 63 -8.72 -10.34 13.12
CA ILE A 63 -8.93 -11.27 14.27
C ILE A 63 -9.01 -12.71 13.76
N ASP A 64 -9.90 -12.98 12.81
CA ASP A 64 -10.18 -14.33 12.32
C ASP A 64 -9.03 -14.89 11.47
N GLY A 65 -8.31 -14.00 10.77
CA GLY A 65 -7.11 -14.34 10.00
C GLY A 65 -5.83 -14.44 10.84
N TYR A 66 -5.90 -14.25 12.15
CA TYR A 66 -4.73 -14.27 13.05
C TYR A 66 -3.62 -13.29 12.62
N LEU A 67 -4.00 -12.18 11.96
CA LEU A 67 -3.06 -11.19 11.49
C LEU A 67 -2.57 -10.30 12.64
N ARG A 68 -1.34 -9.79 12.52
CA ARG A 68 -0.77 -8.89 13.51
C ARG A 68 -1.54 -7.57 13.57
N LYS A 69 -1.96 -7.18 14.76
CA LYS A 69 -2.67 -5.93 15.03
C LYS A 69 -1.67 -4.87 15.47
N SER A 70 -1.28 -3.99 14.56
CA SER A 70 -0.21 -3.00 14.79
C SER A 70 -0.72 -1.57 14.92
N VAL A 71 -2.00 -1.31 14.66
CA VAL A 71 -2.58 0.02 14.72
C VAL A 71 -2.65 0.53 16.16
N VAL A 72 -2.19 1.75 16.35
CA VAL A 72 -2.27 2.48 17.63
C VAL A 72 -3.29 3.61 17.50
N ARG A 73 -3.94 3.94 18.60
CA ARG A 73 -4.97 4.97 18.66
C ARG A 73 -4.43 6.38 18.38
N ASP A 74 -3.21 6.63 18.78
CA ASP A 74 -2.51 7.89 18.60
C ASP A 74 -1.01 7.64 18.43
N PRO A 75 -0.30 8.35 17.54
CA PRO A 75 1.11 8.10 17.27
C PRO A 75 2.05 8.42 18.44
N LEU A 76 1.63 9.29 19.35
CA LEU A 76 2.42 9.68 20.53
C LEU A 76 1.98 8.91 21.77
N ASP A 77 0.67 8.75 22.00
CA ASP A 77 0.07 7.93 23.06
C ASP A 77 -0.14 6.48 22.63
N ARG A 78 0.74 5.83 22.05
CA ARG A 78 0.84 4.55 21.37
C ARG A 78 0.03 3.36 21.96
N VAL A 79 -1.21 3.61 22.38
CA VAL A 79 -2.13 2.58 22.85
C VAL A 79 -2.66 1.77 21.67
N ASN A 80 -2.37 0.48 21.64
CA ASN A 80 -2.83 -0.41 20.58
C ASN A 80 -4.36 -0.56 20.58
N THR A 81 -4.99 -0.52 19.40
CA THR A 81 -6.44 -0.66 19.27
C THR A 81 -6.94 -2.09 19.46
N LYS A 82 -6.06 -3.07 19.37
CA LYS A 82 -6.27 -4.53 19.55
C LYS A 82 -7.09 -5.21 18.46
N ASP A 83 -7.60 -4.47 17.51
CA ASP A 83 -8.42 -4.97 16.40
C ASP A 83 -7.96 -4.47 15.01
N ASN A 84 -6.87 -3.70 14.99
CA ASN A 84 -6.25 -3.11 13.80
C ASN A 84 -7.11 -2.09 13.06
N THR A 85 -8.07 -1.48 13.75
CA THR A 85 -8.87 -0.35 13.25
C THR A 85 -8.38 0.98 13.84
N PRO A 86 -8.71 2.14 13.22
CA PRO A 86 -9.44 2.26 11.97
C PRO A 86 -8.59 1.93 10.74
N ALA A 87 -9.24 1.54 9.65
CA ALA A 87 -8.62 1.51 8.33
C ALA A 87 -8.37 2.92 7.79
N ILE A 88 -7.43 3.05 6.83
CA ILE A 88 -7.33 4.24 5.99
C ILE A 88 -8.24 4.04 4.79
N ILE A 89 -9.28 4.85 4.67
CA ILE A 89 -10.32 4.68 3.64
C ILE A 89 -10.31 5.87 2.69
N HIS A 90 -10.16 5.59 1.41
CA HIS A 90 -10.27 6.57 0.33
C HIS A 90 -11.55 6.31 -0.45
N TYR A 91 -12.36 7.35 -0.62
CA TYR A 91 -13.64 7.29 -1.33
C TYR A 91 -13.54 7.96 -2.69
N SER A 92 -14.16 7.36 -3.70
CA SER A 92 -14.40 7.99 -4.99
C SER A 92 -15.78 7.65 -5.50
N ILE A 93 -16.45 8.63 -6.12
CA ILE A 93 -17.73 8.42 -6.78
C ILE A 93 -17.46 8.15 -8.26
N VAL A 94 -18.06 7.09 -8.78
CA VAL A 94 -17.94 6.65 -10.17
C VAL A 94 -19.33 6.46 -10.79
N PRO A 95 -19.46 6.46 -12.11
CA PRO A 95 -20.74 6.14 -12.74
C PRO A 95 -21.22 4.71 -12.44
N GLY A 96 -22.54 4.52 -12.31
CA GLY A 96 -23.16 3.20 -12.13
C GLY A 96 -23.68 2.94 -10.72
N ASP A 97 -24.00 1.68 -10.47
CA ASP A 97 -24.70 1.19 -9.29
C ASP A 97 -23.91 0.11 -8.50
N GLN A 98 -22.62 0.00 -8.78
CA GLN A 98 -21.76 -0.98 -8.13
C GLN A 98 -20.82 -0.32 -7.11
N ILE A 99 -20.39 -1.10 -6.12
CA ILE A 99 -19.28 -0.74 -5.23
C ILE A 99 -18.09 -1.64 -5.53
N LYS A 100 -16.95 -1.04 -5.82
CA LYS A 100 -15.68 -1.76 -5.92
C LYS A 100 -14.83 -1.47 -4.71
N ILE A 101 -14.36 -2.52 -4.07
CA ILE A 101 -13.49 -2.45 -2.90
C ILE A 101 -12.11 -2.97 -3.28
N THR A 102 -11.10 -2.12 -3.16
CA THR A 102 -9.70 -2.53 -3.29
C THR A 102 -9.04 -2.38 -1.94
N LEU A 103 -8.62 -3.49 -1.34
CA LEU A 103 -7.96 -3.54 -0.04
C LEU A 103 -6.50 -3.92 -0.21
N THR A 104 -5.61 -3.20 0.46
CA THR A 104 -4.20 -3.55 0.56
C THR A 104 -3.73 -3.44 2.00
N PRO A 105 -3.15 -4.51 2.56
CA PRO A 105 -2.43 -4.42 3.83
C PRO A 105 -1.12 -3.67 3.59
N LYS A 106 -0.91 -2.55 4.27
CA LYS A 106 0.29 -1.72 4.09
C LYS A 106 1.19 -1.79 5.31
N GLY A 107 2.35 -2.42 5.14
CA GLY A 107 3.38 -2.54 6.17
C GLY A 107 3.95 -1.19 6.60
N PHE A 108 4.19 -1.02 7.90
CA PHE A 108 4.66 0.25 8.47
C PHE A 108 6.12 0.54 8.14
N GLY A 109 6.98 -0.47 8.08
CA GLY A 109 8.39 -0.29 7.74
C GLY A 109 8.56 0.37 6.37
N SER A 110 7.92 -0.19 5.35
CA SER A 110 7.94 0.38 4.00
C SER A 110 7.18 1.70 3.90
N GLU A 111 6.10 1.89 4.67
CA GLU A 111 5.37 3.17 4.71
C GLU A 111 6.25 4.31 5.20
N ASN A 112 7.04 4.08 6.23
CA ASN A 112 7.95 5.08 6.79
C ASN A 112 9.06 5.52 5.81
N MET A 113 9.29 4.76 4.75
CA MET A 113 10.27 5.08 3.70
C MET A 113 9.66 5.88 2.55
N SER A 114 8.36 6.11 2.55
CA SER A 114 7.67 6.93 1.55
C SER A 114 8.11 8.39 1.63
N ARG A 115 8.20 9.05 0.47
CA ARG A 115 8.62 10.45 0.35
C ARG A 115 7.77 11.19 -0.67
N ILE A 116 7.63 12.50 -0.46
CA ILE A 116 7.06 13.44 -1.42
C ILE A 116 8.14 14.43 -1.80
N MET A 117 8.30 14.65 -3.09
CA MET A 117 9.24 15.63 -3.64
C MET A 117 8.53 16.63 -4.54
N MET A 118 8.73 17.91 -4.25
CA MET A 118 8.17 19.01 -5.04
C MET A 118 9.18 19.40 -6.12
N LEU A 119 9.04 18.81 -7.30
CA LEU A 119 9.91 19.05 -8.45
C LEU A 119 9.48 20.30 -9.23
N LYS A 120 10.44 20.95 -9.90
CA LYS A 120 10.17 22.04 -10.83
C LYS A 120 9.86 21.47 -12.22
N PRO A 121 9.04 22.14 -13.04
CA PRO A 121 8.78 21.68 -14.42
C PRO A 121 10.06 21.47 -15.25
N ALA A 122 11.11 22.27 -15.00
CA ALA A 122 12.40 22.14 -15.67
C ALA A 122 13.17 20.86 -15.33
N ASP A 123 12.85 20.17 -14.22
CA ASP A 123 13.51 18.93 -13.83
C ASP A 123 13.09 17.76 -14.76
N GLY A 124 11.92 17.87 -15.38
CA GLY A 124 11.42 16.93 -16.38
C GLY A 124 11.40 15.46 -15.92
N ILE A 125 11.44 14.55 -16.88
CA ILE A 125 11.43 13.10 -16.64
C ILE A 125 12.67 12.66 -15.85
N GLU A 126 13.81 13.24 -16.14
CA GLU A 126 15.06 12.88 -15.47
C GLU A 126 15.06 13.27 -13.98
N GLY A 127 14.43 14.40 -13.63
CA GLY A 127 14.19 14.76 -12.23
C GLY A 127 13.31 13.75 -11.51
N VAL A 128 12.25 13.26 -12.17
CA VAL A 128 11.37 12.21 -11.61
C VAL A 128 12.14 10.91 -11.38
N LYS A 129 12.90 10.43 -12.39
CA LYS A 129 13.72 9.22 -12.26
C LYS A 129 14.72 9.33 -11.09
N LYS A 130 15.40 10.47 -11.01
CA LYS A 130 16.34 10.77 -9.93
C LYS A 130 15.65 10.70 -8.56
N ALA A 131 14.49 11.33 -8.42
CA ALA A 131 13.70 11.32 -7.18
C ALA A 131 13.30 9.89 -6.75
N ILE A 132 12.90 9.03 -7.70
CA ILE A 132 12.58 7.64 -7.45
C ILE A 132 13.81 6.88 -6.94
N ILE A 133 14.93 6.99 -7.66
CA ILE A 133 16.19 6.29 -7.32
C ILE A 133 16.68 6.72 -5.95
N GLU A 134 16.72 8.03 -5.67
CA GLU A 134 17.12 8.56 -4.36
C GLU A 134 16.23 8.10 -3.21
N THR A 135 14.92 7.96 -3.46
CA THR A 135 13.99 7.46 -2.46
C THR A 135 14.24 5.99 -2.15
N VAL A 136 14.43 5.16 -3.18
CA VAL A 136 14.70 3.73 -3.02
C VAL A 136 16.05 3.49 -2.36
N ASP A 137 17.09 4.21 -2.78
CA ASP A 137 18.43 4.11 -2.22
C ASP A 137 18.45 4.48 -0.73
N ALA A 138 17.78 5.59 -0.38
CA ALA A 138 17.66 6.02 1.02
C ALA A 138 16.80 5.09 1.89
N ALA A 139 15.84 4.39 1.30
CA ALA A 139 15.03 3.40 2.01
C ALA A 139 15.87 2.18 2.40
N GLY A 140 16.72 1.71 1.49
CA GLY A 140 17.60 0.57 1.73
C GLY A 140 16.88 -0.62 2.35
N PRO A 141 17.47 -1.25 3.38
CA PRO A 141 16.88 -2.42 4.04
C PRO A 141 15.64 -2.07 4.91
N ASN A 142 15.43 -0.78 5.24
CA ASN A 142 14.33 -0.36 6.12
C ASN A 142 12.94 -0.53 5.47
N ALA A 143 12.89 -0.62 4.14
CA ALA A 143 11.65 -0.89 3.42
C ALA A 143 11.26 -2.38 3.40
N CYS A 144 12.05 -3.26 4.01
CA CYS A 144 11.86 -4.73 4.02
C CYS A 144 11.82 -5.31 2.59
N PRO A 145 12.96 -5.31 1.86
CA PRO A 145 13.01 -5.85 0.50
C PRO A 145 12.66 -7.36 0.45
N PRO A 146 12.12 -7.85 -0.70
CA PRO A 146 11.90 -7.14 -1.96
C PRO A 146 10.76 -6.14 -1.89
N VAL A 147 10.91 -4.99 -2.56
CA VAL A 147 9.95 -3.89 -2.48
C VAL A 147 9.19 -3.68 -3.79
N VAL A 148 7.95 -3.22 -3.66
CA VAL A 148 7.16 -2.66 -4.75
C VAL A 148 7.07 -1.16 -4.58
N VAL A 149 7.43 -0.42 -5.62
CA VAL A 149 7.48 1.05 -5.58
C VAL A 149 6.25 1.63 -6.28
N GLY A 150 5.39 2.29 -5.52
CA GLY A 150 4.27 3.05 -6.05
C GLY A 150 4.68 4.51 -6.30
N VAL A 151 4.46 5.00 -7.51
CA VAL A 151 4.80 6.37 -7.89
C VAL A 151 3.56 7.12 -8.34
N GLY A 152 3.31 8.28 -7.74
CA GLY A 152 2.27 9.23 -8.13
C GLY A 152 2.91 10.53 -8.63
N ILE A 153 2.54 10.96 -9.83
CA ILE A 153 3.11 12.14 -10.49
C ILE A 153 2.01 13.14 -10.81
N GLY A 154 2.14 14.35 -10.31
CA GLY A 154 1.20 15.44 -10.57
C GLY A 154 0.05 15.52 -9.57
N GLY A 155 -0.94 16.36 -9.86
CA GLY A 155 -1.93 16.79 -8.88
C GLY A 155 -1.36 17.85 -7.94
N ASP A 156 -1.62 17.67 -6.66
CA ASP A 156 -1.06 18.46 -5.57
C ASP A 156 -0.34 17.54 -4.57
N PHE A 157 0.08 18.10 -3.43
CA PHE A 157 0.75 17.38 -2.36
C PHE A 157 -0.01 16.13 -1.88
N GLU A 158 -1.32 16.21 -1.79
CA GLU A 158 -2.19 15.14 -1.33
C GLU A 158 -2.46 14.12 -2.45
N LYS A 159 -2.82 14.62 -3.62
CA LYS A 159 -3.21 13.79 -4.76
C LYS A 159 -2.09 12.87 -5.22
N CYS A 160 -0.86 13.36 -5.32
CA CYS A 160 0.27 12.51 -5.72
C CYS A 160 0.54 11.39 -4.70
N ALA A 161 0.39 11.65 -3.41
CA ALA A 161 0.54 10.65 -2.36
C ALA A 161 -0.53 9.55 -2.46
N ILE A 162 -1.80 9.93 -2.66
CA ILE A 162 -2.91 8.96 -2.86
C ILE A 162 -2.68 8.14 -4.14
N MET A 163 -2.24 8.78 -5.24
CA MET A 163 -1.93 8.08 -6.49
C MET A 163 -0.78 7.09 -6.32
N ALA A 164 0.27 7.45 -5.60
CA ALA A 164 1.38 6.55 -5.28
C ALA A 164 0.90 5.33 -4.48
N LYS A 165 0.05 5.54 -3.48
CA LYS A 165 -0.55 4.47 -2.69
C LYS A 165 -1.42 3.56 -3.54
N HIS A 166 -2.28 4.12 -4.39
CA HIS A 166 -3.14 3.36 -5.30
C HIS A 166 -2.32 2.57 -6.33
N ALA A 167 -1.18 3.10 -6.79
CA ALA A 167 -0.31 2.39 -7.72
C ALA A 167 0.22 1.06 -7.19
N LEU A 168 0.33 0.90 -5.86
CA LEU A 168 0.72 -0.35 -5.21
C LEU A 168 -0.33 -1.47 -5.36
N THR A 169 -1.57 -1.14 -5.71
CA THR A 169 -2.65 -2.12 -5.90
C THR A 169 -2.71 -2.69 -7.32
N ARG A 170 -1.83 -2.21 -8.21
CA ARG A 170 -1.76 -2.70 -9.59
C ARG A 170 -1.25 -4.15 -9.60
N PRO A 171 -1.87 -5.04 -10.38
CA PRO A 171 -1.36 -6.40 -10.56
C PRO A 171 0.09 -6.39 -11.07
N ALA A 172 0.92 -7.28 -10.54
CA ALA A 172 2.31 -7.44 -10.97
C ALA A 172 2.36 -7.77 -12.48
N GLY A 173 3.26 -7.11 -13.20
CA GLY A 173 3.39 -7.27 -14.66
C GLY A 173 2.44 -6.41 -15.49
N GLN A 174 1.47 -5.72 -14.89
CA GLN A 174 0.64 -4.76 -15.62
C GLN A 174 1.38 -3.44 -15.79
N HIS A 175 1.61 -3.04 -17.02
CA HIS A 175 2.26 -1.78 -17.37
C HIS A 175 1.28 -0.60 -17.43
N SER A 176 1.80 0.61 -17.26
CA SER A 176 1.02 1.84 -17.51
C SER A 176 0.73 1.98 -19.01
N GLU A 177 -0.45 2.50 -19.35
CA GLU A 177 -0.80 2.87 -20.72
C GLU A 177 -0.23 4.24 -21.12
N ILE A 178 0.21 5.03 -20.14
CA ILE A 178 0.84 6.34 -20.38
C ILE A 178 2.25 6.14 -20.92
N GLY A 179 2.50 6.57 -22.16
CA GLY A 179 3.73 6.27 -22.90
C GLY A 179 5.01 6.61 -22.15
N TYR A 180 5.12 7.81 -21.56
CA TYR A 180 6.33 8.20 -20.84
C TYR A 180 6.51 7.45 -19.52
N VAL A 181 5.41 7.03 -18.87
CA VAL A 181 5.47 6.20 -17.65
C VAL A 181 5.95 4.78 -17.96
N LYS A 182 5.53 4.25 -19.13
CA LYS A 182 5.97 2.93 -19.61
C LYS A 182 7.48 2.89 -19.91
N GLN A 183 8.07 4.04 -20.24
CA GLN A 183 9.49 4.18 -20.55
C GLN A 183 10.37 4.45 -19.31
N MET A 184 9.79 4.83 -18.20
CA MET A 184 10.47 5.00 -16.93
C MET A 184 10.69 3.68 -16.21
#